data_39a686a030d60652f29d5386d13feca3
#
_entry.id   39a686a030d60652f29d5386d13feca3
#
_cell.length_a   1.000
_cell.length_b   1.000
_cell.length_c   1.000
_cell.angle_alpha   90.00
_cell.angle_beta   90.00
_cell.angle_gamma   90.00
#
_symmetry.space_group_name_H-M   'P 1'
#
loop_
_entity.id
_entity.type
_entity.pdbx_description
1 polymer ?
#
loop_
_entity_poly.entity_id
_entity_poly.type
_entity_poly.pdbx_seq_one_letter_code
_entity_poly.pdbx_strand_id
1 'polypeptide(L)'
;MSAVTVQSVVYQIDGIDYESRLVFDADIVSPRPGLVMAPNWMGVSEGAERIAQSVASKGYVVLLADLYGQAVRPQNGDQAAAAMMPLKNDRALLNKRMHAALDQLQSQTVASVNSAKLAAFGFCFGGCCALELARTGAPLLAAVSFHGTLDTPNPADGKNIKGKVLVLHGAADPLVPKEQLPAFEKEMNDAGVDWTLTSFGGAYHSFTDTEANNPGVQMYNKTVADRAFAAMHYLLDEVFQD
;
A
#
# COMPACT_ATOMS: atom_id res chain seq x y z
N MET A 1 10.69 -22.44 -10.09
CA MET A 1 10.07 -21.17 -9.66
C MET A 1 10.06 -20.29 -10.89
N SER A 2 8.88 -19.90 -11.38
CA SER A 2 8.79 -18.94 -12.50
C SER A 2 9.43 -17.63 -12.09
N ALA A 3 10.12 -16.99 -13.02
CA ALA A 3 10.80 -15.74 -12.76
C ALA A 3 9.76 -14.61 -12.81
N VAL A 4 9.55 -13.93 -11.69
CA VAL A 4 8.74 -12.72 -11.65
C VAL A 4 9.47 -11.61 -12.41
N THR A 5 8.78 -11.00 -13.36
CA THR A 5 9.29 -9.92 -14.20
C THR A 5 9.01 -8.57 -13.53
N VAL A 6 9.97 -7.65 -13.60
CA VAL A 6 9.80 -6.24 -13.21
C VAL A 6 9.96 -5.38 -14.45
N GLN A 7 8.97 -4.53 -14.75
CA GLN A 7 8.99 -3.63 -15.89
C GLN A 7 8.67 -2.20 -15.45
N SER A 8 9.42 -1.23 -15.95
CA SER A 8 9.11 0.19 -15.76
C SER A 8 7.85 0.59 -16.52
N VAL A 9 6.97 1.34 -15.86
CA VAL A 9 5.81 2.01 -16.45
C VAL A 9 5.95 3.50 -16.22
N VAL A 10 6.18 4.23 -17.32
CA VAL A 10 6.35 5.70 -17.27
C VAL A 10 5.04 6.36 -17.74
N TYR A 11 4.58 7.33 -16.97
CA TYR A 11 3.38 8.11 -17.24
C TYR A 11 3.53 9.53 -16.69
N GLN A 12 2.64 10.43 -17.07
CA GLN A 12 2.70 11.84 -16.66
C GLN A 12 1.51 12.23 -15.77
N ILE A 13 1.79 13.04 -14.75
CA ILE A 13 0.79 13.77 -13.97
C ILE A 13 1.23 15.24 -13.95
N ASP A 14 0.40 16.13 -14.48
CA ASP A 14 0.66 17.58 -14.54
C ASP A 14 2.01 17.93 -15.19
N GLY A 15 2.41 17.19 -16.22
CA GLY A 15 3.68 17.42 -16.94
C GLY A 15 4.94 16.90 -16.22
N ILE A 16 4.78 16.20 -15.10
CA ILE A 16 5.87 15.53 -14.38
C ILE A 16 5.84 14.04 -14.72
N ASP A 17 7.00 13.48 -15.08
CA ASP A 17 7.14 12.04 -15.33
C ASP A 17 7.19 11.26 -14.00
N TYR A 18 6.44 10.16 -13.96
CA TYR A 18 6.43 9.17 -12.89
C TYR A 18 6.86 7.83 -13.48
N GLU A 19 7.63 7.06 -12.71
CA GLU A 19 8.10 5.75 -13.12
C GLU A 19 7.78 4.70 -12.06
N SER A 20 6.62 4.06 -12.23
CA SER A 20 6.18 2.91 -11.41
C SER A 20 6.82 1.61 -11.91
N ARG A 21 6.74 0.54 -11.09
CA ARG A 21 7.19 -0.79 -11.45
C ARG A 21 6.00 -1.74 -11.57
N LEU A 22 5.78 -2.28 -12.75
CA LEU A 22 4.83 -3.39 -12.95
C LEU A 22 5.56 -4.70 -12.70
N VAL A 23 5.02 -5.49 -11.77
CA VAL A 23 5.65 -6.72 -11.28
C VAL A 23 4.67 -7.88 -11.44
N PHE A 24 5.04 -8.90 -12.20
CA PHE A 24 4.15 -10.01 -12.54
C PHE A 24 4.92 -11.25 -12.98
N ASP A 25 4.27 -12.41 -12.91
CA ASP A 25 4.76 -13.65 -13.51
C ASP A 25 4.40 -13.65 -15.00
N ALA A 26 5.41 -13.63 -15.88
CA ALA A 26 5.23 -13.56 -17.32
C ALA A 26 4.69 -14.86 -17.93
N ASP A 27 4.82 -15.99 -17.23
CA ASP A 27 4.33 -17.29 -17.70
C ASP A 27 2.80 -17.43 -17.56
N ILE A 28 2.17 -16.57 -16.74
CA ILE A 28 0.72 -16.57 -16.53
C ILE A 28 0.05 -15.58 -17.47
N VAL A 29 -0.70 -16.07 -18.44
CA VAL A 29 -1.39 -15.25 -19.46
C VAL A 29 -2.86 -14.97 -19.14
N SER A 30 -3.46 -15.73 -18.19
CA SER A 30 -4.85 -15.52 -17.76
C SER A 30 -5.02 -14.23 -16.96
N PRO A 31 -6.22 -13.60 -16.99
CA PRO A 31 -6.50 -12.43 -16.15
C PRO A 31 -6.32 -12.75 -14.65
N ARG A 32 -5.58 -11.89 -13.95
CA ARG A 32 -5.25 -12.02 -12.52
C ARG A 32 -5.70 -10.81 -11.74
N PRO A 33 -5.90 -10.94 -10.42
CA PRO A 33 -6.12 -9.78 -9.58
C PRO A 33 -4.97 -8.78 -9.68
N GLY A 34 -5.32 -7.49 -9.72
CA GLY A 34 -4.39 -6.37 -9.77
C GLY A 34 -4.25 -5.69 -8.40
N LEU A 35 -3.02 -5.45 -7.97
CA LEU A 35 -2.71 -4.80 -6.70
C LEU A 35 -1.91 -3.53 -6.93
N VAL A 36 -2.37 -2.39 -6.38
CA VAL A 36 -1.53 -1.20 -6.25
C VAL A 36 -0.79 -1.27 -4.93
N MET A 37 0.53 -1.28 -4.99
CA MET A 37 1.41 -1.21 -3.82
C MET A 37 1.92 0.21 -3.64
N ALA A 38 1.57 0.85 -2.54
CA ALA A 38 2.18 2.11 -2.13
C ALA A 38 3.41 1.83 -1.25
N PRO A 39 4.61 2.30 -1.65
CA PRO A 39 5.84 2.07 -0.90
C PRO A 39 5.86 2.84 0.42
N ASN A 40 6.83 2.54 1.27
CA ASN A 40 7.13 3.38 2.43
C ASN A 40 7.66 4.76 1.99
N TRP A 41 8.05 5.59 2.94
CA TRP A 41 8.51 6.96 2.69
C TRP A 41 9.75 7.09 1.78
N MET A 42 10.50 6.00 1.57
CA MET A 42 11.64 5.98 0.62
C MET A 42 11.20 5.94 -0.85
N GLY A 43 9.91 5.70 -1.12
CA GLY A 43 9.38 5.61 -2.49
C GLY A 43 9.80 4.32 -3.21
N VAL A 44 9.90 4.39 -4.53
CA VAL A 44 10.36 3.26 -5.35
C VAL A 44 11.83 2.97 -5.04
N SER A 45 12.09 1.79 -4.49
CA SER A 45 13.40 1.34 -4.03
C SER A 45 13.56 -0.17 -4.26
N GLU A 46 14.78 -0.67 -4.21
CA GLU A 46 15.05 -2.13 -4.31
C GLU A 46 14.29 -2.93 -3.23
N GLY A 47 14.20 -2.38 -1.99
CA GLY A 47 13.46 -3.01 -0.92
C GLY A 47 11.96 -3.12 -1.24
N ALA A 48 11.36 -2.05 -1.78
CA ALA A 48 9.98 -2.06 -2.23
C ALA A 48 9.76 -3.01 -3.41
N GLU A 49 10.70 -3.07 -4.36
CA GLU A 49 10.63 -4.01 -5.50
C GLU A 49 10.69 -5.47 -5.02
N ARG A 50 11.56 -5.82 -4.06
CA ARG A 50 11.61 -7.18 -3.48
C ARG A 50 10.27 -7.58 -2.85
N ILE A 51 9.60 -6.68 -2.16
CA ILE A 51 8.27 -6.94 -1.59
C ILE A 51 7.25 -7.15 -2.72
N ALA A 52 7.23 -6.27 -3.73
CA ALA A 52 6.34 -6.39 -4.87
C ALA A 52 6.53 -7.73 -5.61
N GLN A 53 7.79 -8.17 -5.80
CA GLN A 53 8.12 -9.47 -6.39
C GLN A 53 7.61 -10.65 -5.54
N SER A 54 7.78 -10.57 -4.21
CA SER A 54 7.28 -11.60 -3.29
C SER A 54 5.76 -11.72 -3.36
N VAL A 55 5.04 -10.60 -3.43
CA VAL A 55 3.57 -10.59 -3.56
C VAL A 55 3.15 -11.08 -4.94
N ALA A 56 3.78 -10.60 -6.02
CA ALA A 56 3.46 -11.01 -7.39
C ALA A 56 3.67 -12.52 -7.63
N SER A 57 4.64 -13.13 -6.93
CA SER A 57 4.89 -14.58 -7.00
C SER A 57 3.73 -15.46 -6.51
N LYS A 58 2.73 -14.84 -5.86
CA LYS A 58 1.49 -15.49 -5.42
C LYS A 58 0.38 -15.44 -6.48
N GLY A 59 0.69 -15.00 -7.70
CA GLY A 59 -0.25 -14.98 -8.82
C GLY A 59 -0.95 -13.64 -9.04
N TYR A 60 -0.47 -12.56 -8.44
CA TYR A 60 -0.99 -11.21 -8.65
C TYR A 60 -0.20 -10.44 -9.72
N VAL A 61 -0.82 -9.40 -10.28
CA VAL A 61 -0.13 -8.31 -10.98
C VAL A 61 -0.01 -7.15 -10.01
N VAL A 62 1.22 -6.74 -9.67
CA VAL A 62 1.46 -5.67 -8.70
C VAL A 62 2.03 -4.45 -9.42
N LEU A 63 1.41 -3.28 -9.23
CA LEU A 63 2.01 -2.00 -9.59
C LEU A 63 2.56 -1.33 -8.33
N LEU A 64 3.89 -1.31 -8.18
CA LEU A 64 4.58 -0.50 -7.18
C LEU A 64 4.54 0.95 -7.64
N ALA A 65 3.74 1.76 -6.95
CA ALA A 65 3.45 3.13 -7.33
C ALA A 65 4.63 4.07 -7.08
N ASP A 66 5.01 4.87 -8.08
CA ASP A 66 5.82 6.05 -7.88
C ASP A 66 4.92 7.21 -7.44
N LEU A 67 5.12 7.70 -6.23
CA LEU A 67 4.33 8.79 -5.67
C LEU A 67 5.09 10.13 -5.69
N TYR A 68 6.39 10.11 -6.03
CA TYR A 68 7.24 11.29 -5.93
C TYR A 68 7.64 11.88 -7.28
N GLY A 69 7.61 11.07 -8.34
CA GLY A 69 8.09 11.39 -9.67
C GLY A 69 9.44 10.75 -9.97
N GLN A 70 9.68 10.47 -11.26
CA GLN A 70 10.84 9.72 -11.74
C GLN A 70 12.18 10.31 -11.29
N ALA A 71 12.27 11.63 -11.19
CA ALA A 71 13.49 12.33 -10.77
C ALA A 71 13.74 12.28 -9.24
N VAL A 72 12.76 11.80 -8.44
CA VAL A 72 12.84 11.83 -6.98
C VAL A 72 13.00 10.40 -6.45
N ARG A 73 14.23 10.07 -6.06
CA ARG A 73 14.60 8.77 -5.48
C ARG A 73 15.38 9.03 -4.19
N PRO A 74 14.70 9.16 -3.04
CA PRO A 74 15.35 9.46 -1.76
C PRO A 74 16.44 8.45 -1.41
N GLN A 75 17.58 8.94 -0.94
CA GLN A 75 18.73 8.14 -0.54
C GLN A 75 18.96 8.16 0.98
N ASN A 76 18.21 8.99 1.70
CA ASN A 76 18.28 9.13 3.15
C ASN A 76 16.95 9.67 3.71
N GLY A 77 16.84 9.69 5.04
CA GLY A 77 15.63 10.11 5.73
C GLY A 77 15.23 11.57 5.47
N ASP A 78 16.17 12.49 5.34
CA ASP A 78 15.86 13.90 5.09
C ASP A 78 15.21 14.08 3.69
N GLN A 79 15.77 13.42 2.68
CA GLN A 79 15.20 13.43 1.33
C GLN A 79 13.83 12.74 1.29
N ALA A 80 13.68 11.63 2.02
CA ALA A 80 12.41 10.92 2.13
C ALA A 80 11.33 11.79 2.80
N ALA A 81 11.67 12.47 3.89
CA ALA A 81 10.77 13.39 4.55
C ALA A 81 10.37 14.56 3.64
N ALA A 82 11.33 15.17 2.94
CA ALA A 82 11.07 16.26 1.99
C ALA A 82 10.15 15.82 0.83
N ALA A 83 10.25 14.59 0.35
CA ALA A 83 9.38 14.04 -0.70
C ALA A 83 7.99 13.67 -0.17
N MET A 84 7.90 13.10 1.04
CA MET A 84 6.66 12.60 1.63
C MET A 84 5.76 13.71 2.17
N MET A 85 6.34 14.70 2.88
CA MET A 85 5.54 15.70 3.62
C MET A 85 4.57 16.50 2.76
N PRO A 86 4.91 16.95 1.52
CA PRO A 86 3.95 17.61 0.65
C PRO A 86 2.69 16.76 0.40
N LEU A 87 2.85 15.45 0.20
CA LEU A 87 1.73 14.53 -0.02
C LEU A 87 0.96 14.25 1.26
N LYS A 88 1.67 14.10 2.38
CA LYS A 88 1.01 13.89 3.67
C LYS A 88 0.14 15.07 4.08
N ASN A 89 0.55 16.29 3.74
CA ASN A 89 -0.17 17.52 4.04
C ASN A 89 -1.24 17.91 3.01
N ASP A 90 -1.17 17.32 1.80
CA ASP A 90 -2.15 17.52 0.72
C ASP A 90 -2.72 16.17 0.26
N ARG A 91 -3.82 15.76 0.88
CA ARG A 91 -4.51 14.50 0.57
C ARG A 91 -5.11 14.49 -0.84
N ALA A 92 -5.48 15.65 -1.38
CA ALA A 92 -5.98 15.73 -2.75
C ALA A 92 -4.87 15.40 -3.75
N LEU A 93 -3.67 15.94 -3.54
CA LEU A 93 -2.50 15.61 -4.35
C LEU A 93 -2.09 14.13 -4.20
N LEU A 94 -2.08 13.61 -2.97
CA LEU A 94 -1.82 12.19 -2.69
C LEU A 94 -2.81 11.30 -3.46
N ASN A 95 -4.11 11.57 -3.33
CA ASN A 95 -5.17 10.81 -3.97
C ASN A 95 -5.07 10.87 -5.50
N LYS A 96 -4.75 12.04 -6.07
CA LYS A 96 -4.50 12.18 -7.51
C LYS A 96 -3.40 11.23 -8.00
N ARG A 97 -2.28 11.14 -7.25
CA ARG A 97 -1.16 10.25 -7.61
C ARG A 97 -1.49 8.78 -7.44
N MET A 98 -2.21 8.42 -6.38
CA MET A 98 -2.69 7.06 -6.17
C MET A 98 -3.69 6.60 -7.24
N HIS A 99 -4.62 7.48 -7.65
CA HIS A 99 -5.53 7.20 -8.76
C HIS A 99 -4.78 7.01 -10.07
N ALA A 100 -3.80 7.87 -10.39
CA ALA A 100 -2.99 7.70 -11.59
C ALA A 100 -2.26 6.34 -11.60
N ALA A 101 -1.74 5.88 -10.46
CA ALA A 101 -1.14 4.54 -10.37
C ALA A 101 -2.19 3.44 -10.57
N LEU A 102 -3.38 3.56 -10.00
CA LEU A 102 -4.47 2.59 -10.21
C LEU A 102 -4.90 2.56 -11.68
N ASP A 103 -5.01 3.71 -12.34
CA ASP A 103 -5.34 3.82 -13.75
C ASP A 103 -4.26 3.16 -14.63
N GLN A 104 -2.96 3.33 -14.28
CA GLN A 104 -1.87 2.64 -14.98
C GLN A 104 -1.96 1.12 -14.82
N LEU A 105 -2.26 0.62 -13.62
CA LEU A 105 -2.45 -0.82 -13.42
C LEU A 105 -3.59 -1.37 -14.28
N GLN A 106 -4.68 -0.64 -14.42
CA GLN A 106 -5.86 -1.08 -15.19
C GLN A 106 -5.69 -0.94 -16.70
N SER A 107 -4.99 0.10 -17.16
CA SER A 107 -4.87 0.42 -18.59
C SER A 107 -3.66 -0.23 -19.29
N GLN A 108 -2.66 -0.70 -18.55
CA GLN A 108 -1.50 -1.36 -19.13
C GLN A 108 -1.91 -2.67 -19.84
N THR A 109 -1.15 -3.04 -20.87
CA THR A 109 -1.45 -4.21 -21.72
C THR A 109 -0.38 -5.30 -21.65
N VAL A 110 0.60 -5.14 -20.75
CA VAL A 110 1.75 -6.05 -20.64
C VAL A 110 1.38 -7.32 -19.88
N ALA A 111 0.63 -7.18 -18.80
CA ALA A 111 0.14 -8.28 -17.99
C ALA A 111 -1.40 -8.27 -17.97
N SER A 112 -2.01 -9.45 -18.05
CA SER A 112 -3.47 -9.56 -18.02
C SER A 112 -4.01 -9.33 -16.61
N VAL A 113 -4.70 -8.19 -16.40
CA VAL A 113 -5.33 -7.82 -15.12
C VAL A 113 -6.84 -8.00 -15.22
N ASN A 114 -7.42 -8.63 -14.20
CA ASN A 114 -8.88 -8.63 -14.02
C ASN A 114 -9.30 -7.34 -13.33
N SER A 115 -9.85 -6.40 -14.10
CA SER A 115 -10.26 -5.08 -13.60
C SER A 115 -11.41 -5.11 -12.57
N ALA A 116 -12.08 -6.24 -12.40
CA ALA A 116 -13.07 -6.45 -11.34
C ALA A 116 -12.44 -6.92 -10.02
N LYS A 117 -11.17 -7.37 -10.04
CA LYS A 117 -10.45 -7.91 -8.87
C LYS A 117 -9.24 -7.02 -8.55
N LEU A 118 -9.50 -5.87 -7.93
CA LEU A 118 -8.49 -4.87 -7.59
C LEU A 118 -8.40 -4.68 -6.07
N ALA A 119 -7.17 -4.49 -5.57
CA ALA A 119 -6.92 -4.09 -4.19
C ALA A 119 -5.73 -3.12 -4.09
N ALA A 120 -5.58 -2.46 -2.96
CA ALA A 120 -4.43 -1.64 -2.64
C ALA A 120 -3.80 -2.08 -1.32
N PHE A 121 -2.49 -2.01 -1.22
CA PHE A 121 -1.79 -2.20 0.03
C PHE A 121 -0.57 -1.29 0.11
N GLY A 122 -0.09 -1.06 1.33
CA GLY A 122 1.09 -0.22 1.49
C GLY A 122 1.70 -0.28 2.88
N PHE A 123 2.89 0.30 3.00
CA PHE A 123 3.75 0.20 4.16
C PHE A 123 4.08 1.59 4.71
N CYS A 124 3.99 1.79 6.03
CA CYS A 124 4.29 3.09 6.63
C CYS A 124 3.42 4.20 6.00
N PHE A 125 4.03 5.21 5.38
CA PHE A 125 3.32 6.21 4.59
C PHE A 125 2.42 5.59 3.51
N GLY A 126 2.90 4.54 2.84
CA GLY A 126 2.10 3.81 1.85
C GLY A 126 0.86 3.13 2.42
N GLY A 127 0.87 2.74 3.69
CA GLY A 127 -0.33 2.24 4.37
C GLY A 127 -1.42 3.31 4.47
N CYS A 128 -1.04 4.54 4.80
CA CYS A 128 -1.93 5.70 4.74
C CYS A 128 -2.43 5.94 3.31
N CYS A 129 -1.54 5.85 2.29
CA CYS A 129 -1.92 6.05 0.89
C CYS A 129 -2.96 5.03 0.42
N ALA A 130 -2.84 3.76 0.81
CA ALA A 130 -3.82 2.73 0.47
C ALA A 130 -5.20 3.00 1.09
N LEU A 131 -5.24 3.44 2.36
CA LEU A 131 -6.47 3.83 3.03
C LEU A 131 -7.10 5.08 2.40
N GLU A 132 -6.30 6.09 2.08
CA GLU A 132 -6.78 7.30 1.40
C GLU A 132 -7.35 6.99 0.02
N LEU A 133 -6.72 6.12 -0.76
CA LEU A 133 -7.28 5.68 -2.05
C LEU A 133 -8.64 4.99 -1.85
N ALA A 134 -8.78 4.14 -0.85
CA ALA A 134 -10.09 3.50 -0.54
C ALA A 134 -11.15 4.54 -0.17
N ARG A 135 -10.80 5.55 0.65
CA ARG A 135 -11.69 6.66 1.06
C ARG A 135 -12.18 7.51 -0.11
N THR A 136 -11.48 7.51 -1.25
CA THR A 136 -11.98 8.19 -2.47
C THR A 136 -13.13 7.45 -3.15
N GLY A 137 -13.44 6.22 -2.76
CA GLY A 137 -14.42 5.37 -3.44
C GLY A 137 -13.83 4.63 -4.65
N ALA A 138 -12.51 4.48 -4.72
CA ALA A 138 -11.86 3.66 -5.73
C ALA A 138 -12.47 2.24 -5.77
N PRO A 139 -12.51 1.58 -6.95
CA PRO A 139 -13.16 0.27 -7.10
C PRO A 139 -12.28 -0.87 -6.55
N LEU A 140 -11.90 -0.75 -5.29
CA LEU A 140 -11.07 -1.73 -4.59
C LEU A 140 -11.94 -2.71 -3.83
N LEU A 141 -11.62 -4.01 -3.90
CA LEU A 141 -12.23 -5.05 -3.07
C LEU A 141 -11.57 -5.13 -1.68
N ALA A 142 -10.32 -4.68 -1.58
CA ALA A 142 -9.62 -4.56 -0.29
C ALA A 142 -8.62 -3.41 -0.28
N ALA A 143 -8.40 -2.83 0.91
CA ALA A 143 -7.31 -1.93 1.22
C ALA A 143 -6.57 -2.41 2.47
N VAL A 144 -5.23 -2.56 2.38
CA VAL A 144 -4.42 -3.10 3.47
C VAL A 144 -3.33 -2.11 3.88
N SER A 145 -3.30 -1.77 5.16
CA SER A 145 -2.28 -0.88 5.74
C SER A 145 -1.35 -1.66 6.66
N PHE A 146 -0.06 -1.72 6.33
CA PHE A 146 0.99 -2.24 7.20
C PHE A 146 1.66 -1.10 7.94
N HIS A 147 1.56 -1.08 9.26
CA HIS A 147 2.15 -0.07 10.16
C HIS A 147 2.03 1.38 9.63
N GLY A 148 0.92 1.69 8.96
CA GLY A 148 0.63 3.03 8.46
C GLY A 148 -0.06 3.89 9.51
N THR A 149 0.04 5.23 9.34
CA THR A 149 -0.83 6.15 10.07
C THR A 149 -2.27 6.03 9.57
N LEU A 150 -3.23 6.19 10.48
CA LEU A 150 -4.64 5.93 10.21
C LEU A 150 -5.46 7.23 10.05
N ASP A 151 -4.81 8.37 10.29
CA ASP A 151 -5.42 9.70 10.22
C ASP A 151 -5.93 10.04 8.82
N THR A 152 -7.04 10.74 8.80
CA THR A 152 -7.59 11.37 7.59
C THR A 152 -8.11 12.76 7.93
N PRO A 153 -8.03 13.74 7.01
CA PRO A 153 -8.60 15.06 7.24
C PRO A 153 -10.14 15.06 7.23
N ASN A 154 -10.75 14.05 6.62
CA ASN A 154 -12.20 13.94 6.51
C ASN A 154 -12.70 12.52 6.80
N PRO A 155 -12.96 12.14 8.06
CA PRO A 155 -13.48 10.82 8.42
C PRO A 155 -14.82 10.46 7.74
N ALA A 156 -15.60 11.46 7.30
CA ALA A 156 -16.85 11.21 6.59
C ALA A 156 -16.64 10.52 5.21
N ASP A 157 -15.42 10.54 4.67
CA ASP A 157 -15.10 9.85 3.41
C ASP A 157 -15.03 8.33 3.57
N GLY A 158 -14.96 7.82 4.80
CA GLY A 158 -15.09 6.39 5.09
C GLY A 158 -16.30 5.74 4.41
N LYS A 159 -17.43 6.45 4.32
CA LYS A 159 -18.65 5.98 3.64
C LYS A 159 -18.49 5.69 2.14
N ASN A 160 -17.44 6.19 1.51
CA ASN A 160 -17.18 5.93 0.09
C ASN A 160 -16.42 4.63 -0.13
N ILE A 161 -15.83 4.04 0.92
CA ILE A 161 -15.08 2.78 0.84
C ILE A 161 -16.02 1.66 0.37
N LYS A 162 -15.59 0.94 -0.67
CA LYS A 162 -16.41 -0.09 -1.32
C LYS A 162 -16.04 -1.50 -0.88
N GLY A 163 -14.77 -1.71 -0.55
CA GLY A 163 -14.23 -3.01 -0.18
C GLY A 163 -13.92 -3.13 1.30
N LYS A 164 -13.27 -4.24 1.66
CA LYS A 164 -12.84 -4.50 3.05
C LYS A 164 -11.56 -3.75 3.39
N VAL A 165 -11.37 -3.44 4.67
CA VAL A 165 -10.18 -2.76 5.16
C VAL A 165 -9.46 -3.62 6.19
N LEU A 166 -8.14 -3.80 6.01
CA LEU A 166 -7.28 -4.50 6.95
C LEU A 166 -6.15 -3.58 7.42
N VAL A 167 -6.06 -3.39 8.72
CA VAL A 167 -4.97 -2.65 9.36
C VAL A 167 -4.12 -3.62 10.18
N LEU A 168 -2.81 -3.60 9.92
CA LEU A 168 -1.79 -4.43 10.55
C LEU A 168 -0.85 -3.51 11.34
N HIS A 169 -1.09 -3.36 12.63
CA HIS A 169 -0.50 -2.35 13.51
C HIS A 169 0.49 -2.95 14.52
N GLY A 170 1.61 -2.28 14.73
CA GLY A 170 2.54 -2.61 15.82
C GLY A 170 2.10 -1.95 17.13
N ALA A 171 1.76 -2.74 18.16
CA ALA A 171 1.26 -2.18 19.43
C ALA A 171 2.26 -1.29 20.20
N ALA A 172 3.55 -1.39 19.88
CA ALA A 172 4.62 -0.56 20.43
C ALA A 172 5.11 0.53 19.45
N ASP A 173 4.39 0.76 18.36
CA ASP A 173 4.73 1.75 17.32
C ASP A 173 4.55 3.18 17.84
N PRO A 174 5.63 3.96 18.04
CA PRO A 174 5.53 5.34 18.53
C PRO A 174 5.19 6.34 17.42
N LEU A 175 5.23 5.95 16.14
CA LEU A 175 4.98 6.82 15.01
C LEU A 175 3.50 6.89 14.63
N VAL A 176 2.67 5.99 15.17
CA VAL A 176 1.22 6.04 15.07
C VAL A 176 0.65 6.52 16.40
N PRO A 177 0.17 7.77 16.50
CA PRO A 177 -0.46 8.29 17.70
C PRO A 177 -1.60 7.39 18.19
N LYS A 178 -1.65 7.10 19.49
CA LYS A 178 -2.59 6.14 20.08
C LYS A 178 -4.05 6.51 19.85
N GLU A 179 -4.34 7.81 19.75
CA GLU A 179 -5.67 8.35 19.47
C GLU A 179 -6.17 8.03 18.06
N GLN A 180 -5.27 7.69 17.14
CA GLN A 180 -5.66 7.32 15.77
C GLN A 180 -6.40 5.98 15.71
N LEU A 181 -6.12 5.04 16.63
CA LEU A 181 -6.79 3.74 16.62
C LEU A 181 -8.29 3.88 16.92
N PRO A 182 -8.72 4.47 18.06
CA PRO A 182 -10.14 4.63 18.33
C PRO A 182 -10.83 5.58 17.33
N ALA A 183 -10.12 6.56 16.76
CA ALA A 183 -10.66 7.42 15.73
C ALA A 183 -10.95 6.64 14.43
N PHE A 184 -10.03 5.78 14.02
CA PHE A 184 -10.21 4.89 12.87
C PHE A 184 -11.34 3.88 13.10
N GLU A 185 -11.40 3.24 14.26
CA GLU A 185 -12.49 2.31 14.60
C GLU A 185 -13.86 3.02 14.51
N LYS A 186 -13.94 4.24 15.05
CA LYS A 186 -15.16 5.04 14.96
C LYS A 186 -15.51 5.37 13.51
N GLU A 187 -14.55 5.79 12.70
CA GLU A 187 -14.75 6.10 11.27
C GLU A 187 -15.31 4.88 10.53
N MET A 188 -14.68 3.72 10.65
CA MET A 188 -15.09 2.50 9.96
C MET A 188 -16.48 2.03 10.40
N ASN A 189 -16.78 2.10 11.70
CA ASN A 189 -18.08 1.73 12.25
C ASN A 189 -19.19 2.68 11.80
N ASP A 190 -18.96 3.99 11.83
CA ASP A 190 -19.92 5.00 11.39
C ASP A 190 -20.22 4.87 9.88
N ALA A 191 -19.22 4.43 9.11
CA ALA A 191 -19.34 4.23 7.67
C ALA A 191 -19.93 2.86 7.29
N GLY A 192 -20.04 1.92 8.21
CA GLY A 192 -20.52 0.55 7.96
C GLY A 192 -19.57 -0.28 7.12
N VAL A 193 -18.27 0.03 7.15
CA VAL A 193 -17.21 -0.70 6.42
C VAL A 193 -16.96 -2.05 7.09
N ASP A 194 -16.72 -3.10 6.30
CA ASP A 194 -16.17 -4.36 6.80
C ASP A 194 -14.65 -4.17 7.00
N TRP A 195 -14.23 -4.16 8.26
CA TRP A 195 -12.85 -3.86 8.62
C TRP A 195 -12.30 -4.78 9.71
N THR A 196 -10.99 -4.96 9.68
CA THR A 196 -10.22 -5.67 10.70
C THR A 196 -8.98 -4.86 11.06
N LEU A 197 -8.70 -4.75 12.37
CA LEU A 197 -7.44 -4.21 12.87
C LEU A 197 -6.76 -5.27 13.74
N THR A 198 -5.56 -5.67 13.34
CA THR A 198 -4.71 -6.57 14.12
C THR A 198 -3.58 -5.77 14.76
N SER A 199 -3.53 -5.75 16.09
CA SER A 199 -2.48 -5.09 16.85
C SER A 199 -1.50 -6.14 17.38
N PHE A 200 -0.25 -6.11 16.90
CA PHE A 200 0.80 -7.07 17.27
C PHE A 200 1.55 -6.59 18.50
N GLY A 201 1.40 -7.32 19.62
CA GLY A 201 2.06 -7.00 20.90
C GLY A 201 3.57 -6.90 20.77
N GLY A 202 4.16 -5.80 21.27
CA GLY A 202 5.60 -5.55 21.26
C GLY A 202 6.23 -5.23 19.89
N ALA A 203 5.47 -5.22 18.80
CA ALA A 203 5.96 -4.83 17.49
C ALA A 203 6.06 -3.31 17.37
N TYR A 204 7.19 -2.84 16.86
CA TYR A 204 7.44 -1.43 16.55
C TYR A 204 7.03 -1.10 15.11
N HIS A 205 7.23 0.16 14.70
CA HIS A 205 7.07 0.59 13.30
C HIS A 205 7.97 -0.23 12.36
N SER A 206 7.61 -0.32 11.09
CA SER A 206 8.40 -1.00 10.04
C SER A 206 8.73 -2.47 10.34
N PHE A 207 7.86 -3.20 11.06
CA PHE A 207 8.11 -4.60 11.43
C PHE A 207 8.23 -5.55 10.22
N THR A 208 7.84 -5.11 9.03
CA THR A 208 7.99 -5.86 7.77
C THR A 208 9.29 -5.54 7.02
N ASP A 209 10.01 -4.48 7.39
CA ASP A 209 11.20 -4.02 6.72
C ASP A 209 12.46 -4.69 7.31
N THR A 210 13.13 -5.54 6.53
CA THR A 210 14.31 -6.29 6.96
C THR A 210 15.52 -5.41 7.32
N GLU A 211 15.53 -4.16 6.85
CA GLU A 211 16.59 -3.18 7.13
C GLU A 211 16.26 -2.33 8.38
N ALA A 212 15.03 -2.42 8.91
CA ALA A 212 14.63 -1.62 10.06
C ALA A 212 15.33 -2.10 11.34
N ASN A 213 16.21 -1.26 11.87
CA ASN A 213 16.98 -1.52 13.09
C ASN A 213 17.22 -0.23 13.89
N ASN A 214 16.15 0.36 14.41
CA ASN A 214 16.20 1.52 15.32
C ASN A 214 15.37 1.19 16.56
N PRO A 215 16.02 0.64 17.63
CA PRO A 215 15.33 0.16 18.82
C PRO A 215 14.45 1.24 19.47
N GLY A 216 13.22 0.85 19.80
CA GLY A 216 12.24 1.75 20.41
C GLY A 216 11.44 2.59 19.40
N VAL A 217 11.80 2.58 18.12
CA VAL A 217 11.10 3.34 17.07
C VAL A 217 10.64 2.42 15.95
N GLN A 218 11.57 1.76 15.26
CA GLN A 218 11.29 0.88 14.12
C GLN A 218 12.22 -0.35 14.16
N MET A 219 11.64 -1.52 14.05
CA MET A 219 12.38 -2.79 14.18
C MET A 219 11.74 -3.87 13.32
N TYR A 220 12.54 -4.53 12.52
CA TYR A 220 12.10 -5.74 11.83
C TYR A 220 11.71 -6.83 12.85
N ASN A 221 10.60 -7.48 12.58
CA ASN A 221 10.17 -8.64 13.36
C ASN A 221 9.62 -9.71 12.41
N LYS A 222 10.44 -10.71 12.13
CA LYS A 222 10.10 -11.77 11.17
C LYS A 222 8.77 -12.45 11.49
N THR A 223 8.54 -12.81 12.74
CA THR A 223 7.31 -13.51 13.14
C THR A 223 6.07 -12.65 12.93
N VAL A 224 6.16 -11.35 13.25
CA VAL A 224 5.06 -10.41 13.04
C VAL A 224 4.86 -10.15 11.54
N ALA A 225 5.94 -9.97 10.79
CA ALA A 225 5.89 -9.81 9.33
C ALA A 225 5.19 -11.00 8.66
N ASP A 226 5.60 -12.24 8.98
CA ASP A 226 4.99 -13.45 8.42
C ASP A 226 3.48 -13.52 8.73
N ARG A 227 3.06 -13.20 9.97
CA ARG A 227 1.65 -13.16 10.37
C ARG A 227 0.87 -12.08 9.64
N ALA A 228 1.47 -10.90 9.47
CA ALA A 228 0.85 -9.78 8.80
C ALA A 228 0.64 -10.05 7.29
N PHE A 229 1.65 -10.60 6.61
CA PHE A 229 1.49 -11.01 5.21
C PHE A 229 0.48 -12.15 5.06
N ALA A 230 0.46 -13.13 5.97
CA ALA A 230 -0.54 -14.19 5.96
C ALA A 230 -1.97 -13.62 6.10
N ALA A 231 -2.18 -12.63 6.98
CA ALA A 231 -3.48 -11.97 7.14
C ALA A 231 -3.89 -11.21 5.85
N MET A 232 -2.95 -10.50 5.21
CA MET A 232 -3.21 -9.87 3.91
C MET A 232 -3.61 -10.90 2.86
N HIS A 233 -2.84 -11.98 2.71
CA HIS A 233 -3.15 -13.01 1.69
C HIS A 233 -4.48 -13.68 1.97
N TYR A 234 -4.80 -13.97 3.23
CA TYR A 234 -6.12 -14.51 3.60
C TYR A 234 -7.26 -13.59 3.16
N LEU A 235 -7.16 -12.28 3.42
CA LEU A 235 -8.17 -11.32 2.97
C LEU A 235 -8.25 -11.25 1.45
N LEU A 236 -7.09 -11.22 0.75
CA LEU A 236 -7.07 -11.18 -0.71
C LEU A 236 -7.69 -12.44 -1.33
N ASP A 237 -7.40 -13.61 -0.76
CA ASP A 237 -8.04 -14.87 -1.18
C ASP A 237 -9.55 -14.82 -0.98
N GLU A 238 -10.03 -14.27 0.15
CA GLU A 238 -11.46 -14.11 0.42
C GLU A 238 -12.15 -13.20 -0.60
N VAL A 239 -11.59 -12.00 -0.86
CA VAL A 239 -12.26 -11.00 -1.73
C VAL A 239 -12.10 -11.28 -3.22
N PHE A 240 -11.14 -12.14 -3.61
CA PHE A 240 -10.91 -12.51 -5.00
C PHE A 240 -11.49 -13.89 -5.38
N GLN A 241 -12.13 -14.58 -4.43
CA GLN A 241 -12.92 -15.78 -4.78
C GLN A 241 -14.06 -15.40 -5.74
N ASP A 242 -14.39 -16.32 -6.64
CA ASP A 242 -15.48 -16.16 -7.62
C ASP A 242 -16.85 -16.37 -6.97
#